data_ab199f39fa141da94ad8a252782e586a
#
_entry.id   ab199f39fa141da94ad8a252782e586a
#
_cell.length_a   1.000
_cell.length_b   1.000
_cell.length_c   1.000
_cell.angle_alpha   90.00
_cell.angle_beta   90.00
_cell.angle_gamma   90.00
#
_symmetry.space_group_name_H-M   'P 1'
#
loop_
_entity.id
_entity.type
_entity.pdbx_description
1 polymer ?
#
loop_
_entity_poly.entity_id
_entity_poly.type
_entity_poly.pdbx_seq_one_letter_code
_entity_poly.pdbx_strand_id
1 'polypeptide(L)'
;KRGDKVMLVLKRHYQFWFAMVALHKIGAIAIPATNQLKEHDFEYRYNSAGVKALLCTADGDTAEIAEAAAKNCPCVENLILIGGKRDGWSNFDEEYKLFSRKFERKEDTSCGDDTALMFFTSGTTGNPKMAAHKHTYALGHFVTAKYWHCCERDGLHLTISDTGWGKSLW
;
A
#
# COMPACT_ATOMS: atom_id res chain seq x y z
N LYS A 1 4.50 10.58 7.37
CA LYS A 1 5.75 11.35 7.13
C LYS A 1 6.58 10.62 6.08
N ARG A 2 7.59 11.34 5.49
CA ARG A 2 8.57 10.74 4.57
C ARG A 2 9.28 9.57 5.24
N GLY A 3 9.32 8.40 4.56
CA GLY A 3 9.91 7.18 5.05
C GLY A 3 9.03 6.32 5.96
N ASP A 4 7.88 6.83 6.43
CA ASP A 4 6.91 6.01 7.17
C ASP A 4 6.31 4.94 6.26
N LYS A 5 6.14 3.74 6.78
CA LYS A 5 5.62 2.61 6.04
C LYS A 5 4.14 2.43 6.31
N VAL A 6 3.37 2.34 5.23
CA VAL A 6 1.91 2.20 5.28
C VAL A 6 1.51 0.94 4.50
N MET A 7 0.89 0.00 5.20
CA MET A 7 0.43 -1.24 4.59
C MET A 7 -0.96 -1.04 3.96
N LEU A 8 -1.16 -1.60 2.77
CA LEU A 8 -2.39 -1.49 2.00
C LEU A 8 -2.97 -2.88 1.75
N VAL A 9 -4.12 -3.18 2.36
CA VAL A 9 -4.82 -4.46 2.20
C VAL A 9 -6.23 -4.19 1.68
N LEU A 10 -6.35 -3.88 0.38
CA LEU A 10 -7.53 -3.24 -0.19
C LEU A 10 -8.24 -4.04 -1.28
N LYS A 11 -7.85 -5.28 -1.53
CA LYS A 11 -8.45 -6.08 -2.62
C LYS A 11 -8.48 -5.26 -3.92
N ARG A 12 -9.70 -5.04 -4.45
CA ARG A 12 -9.97 -4.31 -5.72
C ARG A 12 -10.64 -2.97 -5.50
N HIS A 13 -10.53 -2.38 -4.29
CA HIS A 13 -11.07 -1.06 -4.03
C HIS A 13 -10.30 0.02 -4.78
N TYR A 14 -11.01 0.94 -5.45
CA TYR A 14 -10.37 2.03 -6.20
C TYR A 14 -9.57 3.01 -5.33
N GLN A 15 -9.89 3.07 -4.03
CA GLN A 15 -9.16 3.86 -3.03
C GLN A 15 -7.69 3.45 -2.92
N PHE A 16 -7.34 2.24 -3.36
CA PHE A 16 -5.96 1.80 -3.48
C PHE A 16 -5.11 2.79 -4.28
N TRP A 17 -5.61 3.23 -5.43
CA TRP A 17 -4.89 4.18 -6.29
C TRP A 17 -4.78 5.56 -5.68
N PHE A 18 -5.81 6.02 -4.98
CA PHE A 18 -5.77 7.28 -4.24
C PHE A 18 -4.73 7.24 -3.12
N ALA A 19 -4.72 6.16 -2.34
CA ALA A 19 -3.76 5.94 -1.28
C ALA A 19 -2.33 5.88 -1.83
N MET A 20 -2.09 5.10 -2.89
CA MET A 20 -0.79 4.99 -3.54
C MET A 20 -0.23 6.36 -3.95
N VAL A 21 -1.01 7.14 -4.69
CA VAL A 21 -0.58 8.48 -5.15
C VAL A 21 -0.36 9.42 -3.97
N ALA A 22 -1.22 9.38 -2.96
CA ALA A 22 -1.08 10.21 -1.77
C ALA A 22 0.20 9.87 -0.99
N LEU A 23 0.47 8.58 -0.76
CA LEU A 23 1.68 8.12 -0.07
C LEU A 23 2.95 8.53 -0.82
N HIS A 24 2.97 8.35 -2.15
CA HIS A 24 4.08 8.79 -2.98
C HIS A 24 4.32 10.31 -2.89
N LYS A 25 3.26 11.13 -2.87
CA LYS A 25 3.38 12.59 -2.73
C LYS A 25 3.99 13.01 -1.40
N ILE A 26 3.63 12.36 -0.30
CA ILE A 26 4.16 12.68 1.03
C ILE A 26 5.47 11.94 1.37
N GLY A 27 5.97 11.11 0.45
CA GLY A 27 7.18 10.33 0.62
C GLY A 27 7.05 9.16 1.60
N ALA A 28 5.83 8.72 1.90
CA ALA A 28 5.60 7.51 2.66
C ALA A 28 5.74 6.27 1.76
N ILE A 29 6.15 5.16 2.33
CA ILE A 29 6.43 3.92 1.62
C ILE A 29 5.17 3.05 1.65
N ALA A 30 4.62 2.75 0.48
CA ALA A 30 3.48 1.85 0.38
C ALA A 30 3.91 0.38 0.43
N ILE A 31 3.19 -0.44 1.20
CA ILE A 31 3.37 -1.89 1.29
C ILE A 31 2.07 -2.58 0.89
N PRO A 32 1.83 -2.82 -0.40
CA PRO A 32 0.67 -3.59 -0.84
C PRO A 32 0.73 -5.02 -0.33
N ALA A 33 -0.41 -5.53 0.14
CA ALA A 33 -0.52 -6.90 0.62
C ALA A 33 -1.91 -7.49 0.33
N THR A 34 -1.94 -8.82 0.19
CA THR A 34 -3.18 -9.55 -0.06
C THR A 34 -4.08 -9.59 1.17
N ASN A 35 -5.38 -9.64 0.95
CA ASN A 35 -6.38 -9.85 2.01
C ASN A 35 -6.45 -11.29 2.55
N GLN A 36 -5.62 -12.19 2.01
CA GLN A 36 -5.56 -13.58 2.45
C GLN A 36 -4.60 -13.82 3.62
N LEU A 37 -3.98 -12.74 4.14
CA LEU A 37 -3.07 -12.82 5.28
C LEU A 37 -3.80 -13.30 6.53
N LYS A 38 -3.11 -14.13 7.31
CA LYS A 38 -3.52 -14.56 8.64
C LYS A 38 -2.87 -13.65 9.71
N GLU A 39 -3.31 -13.77 10.96
CA GLU A 39 -2.84 -12.94 12.06
C GLU A 39 -1.30 -12.93 12.18
N HIS A 40 -0.66 -14.11 12.19
CA HIS A 40 0.80 -14.22 12.23
C HIS A 40 1.51 -13.59 11.02
N ASP A 41 0.86 -13.57 9.86
CA ASP A 41 1.39 -12.93 8.66
C ASP A 41 1.38 -11.40 8.79
N PHE A 42 0.33 -10.85 9.39
CA PHE A 42 0.24 -9.42 9.70
C PHE A 42 1.28 -9.04 10.75
N GLU A 43 1.36 -9.76 11.87
CA GLU A 43 2.34 -9.51 12.94
C GLU A 43 3.78 -9.49 12.40
N TYR A 44 4.12 -10.50 11.59
CA TYR A 44 5.44 -10.58 10.97
C TYR A 44 5.74 -9.34 10.12
N ARG A 45 4.79 -8.94 9.26
CA ARG A 45 4.98 -7.80 8.35
C ARG A 45 5.01 -6.47 9.09
N TYR A 46 4.14 -6.30 10.08
CA TYR A 46 4.13 -5.10 10.91
C TYR A 46 5.48 -4.88 11.59
N ASN A 47 5.97 -5.90 12.28
CA ASN A 47 7.22 -5.82 13.01
C ASN A 47 8.45 -5.72 12.08
N SER A 48 8.53 -6.57 11.06
CA SER A 48 9.70 -6.62 10.16
C SER A 48 9.87 -5.33 9.36
N ALA A 49 8.77 -4.71 8.93
CA ALA A 49 8.82 -3.45 8.19
C ALA A 49 8.75 -2.23 9.13
N GLY A 50 8.28 -2.35 10.36
CA GLY A 50 7.96 -1.20 11.22
C GLY A 50 6.81 -0.39 10.65
N VAL A 51 5.70 -1.07 10.32
CA VAL A 51 4.50 -0.45 9.73
C VAL A 51 3.89 0.55 10.71
N LYS A 52 3.67 1.79 10.28
CA LYS A 52 3.08 2.86 11.08
C LYS A 52 1.56 2.98 10.92
N ALA A 53 1.06 2.63 9.75
CA ALA A 53 -0.37 2.70 9.48
C ALA A 53 -0.81 1.55 8.58
N LEU A 54 -2.05 1.13 8.74
CA LEU A 54 -2.73 0.17 7.89
C LEU A 54 -3.95 0.83 7.26
N LEU A 55 -4.09 0.70 5.93
CA LEU A 55 -5.34 0.89 5.21
C LEU A 55 -5.90 -0.48 4.86
N CYS A 56 -7.10 -0.79 5.34
CA CYS A 56 -7.70 -2.11 5.21
C CYS A 56 -9.13 -2.03 4.66
N THR A 57 -9.52 -3.04 3.90
CA THR A 57 -10.90 -3.22 3.48
C THR A 57 -11.78 -3.71 4.63
N ALA A 58 -13.06 -3.30 4.64
CA ALA A 58 -14.07 -3.88 5.51
C ALA A 58 -14.62 -5.23 5.01
N ASP A 59 -14.18 -5.71 3.85
CA ASP A 59 -14.67 -6.94 3.26
C ASP A 59 -14.19 -8.18 4.01
N GLY A 60 -15.14 -9.00 4.45
CA GLY A 60 -14.87 -10.25 5.14
C GLY A 60 -14.28 -10.02 6.55
N ASP A 61 -13.37 -10.88 6.96
CA ASP A 61 -12.70 -10.89 8.27
C ASP A 61 -11.36 -10.17 8.31
N THR A 62 -10.95 -9.54 7.18
CA THR A 62 -9.61 -8.97 7.01
C THR A 62 -9.28 -7.92 8.07
N ALA A 63 -10.23 -7.01 8.36
CA ALA A 63 -10.03 -5.97 9.36
C ALA A 63 -9.93 -6.52 10.79
N GLU A 64 -10.70 -7.56 11.11
CA GLU A 64 -10.67 -8.23 12.42
C GLU A 64 -9.31 -8.91 12.64
N ILE A 65 -8.83 -9.67 11.67
CA ILE A 65 -7.52 -10.34 11.72
C ILE A 65 -6.39 -9.33 11.85
N ALA A 66 -6.44 -8.25 11.04
CA ALA A 66 -5.43 -7.21 11.06
C ALA A 66 -5.37 -6.44 12.38
N GLU A 67 -6.53 -6.19 13.01
CA GLU A 67 -6.63 -5.55 14.32
C GLU A 67 -6.10 -6.46 15.43
N ALA A 68 -6.44 -7.77 15.40
CA ALA A 68 -5.90 -8.73 16.35
C ALA A 68 -4.37 -8.72 16.34
N ALA A 69 -3.77 -8.79 15.16
CA ALA A 69 -2.32 -8.69 14.98
C ALA A 69 -1.74 -7.34 15.48
N ALA A 70 -2.43 -6.23 15.26
CA ALA A 70 -1.95 -4.90 15.65
C ALA A 70 -1.83 -4.74 17.18
N LYS A 71 -2.62 -5.47 17.97
CA LYS A 71 -2.52 -5.45 19.44
C LYS A 71 -1.15 -5.88 19.96
N ASN A 72 -0.47 -6.75 19.21
CA ASN A 72 0.86 -7.26 19.54
C ASN A 72 1.98 -6.48 18.85
N CYS A 73 1.65 -5.43 18.09
CA CYS A 73 2.59 -4.68 17.24
C CYS A 73 2.52 -3.17 17.53
N PRO A 74 3.21 -2.67 18.56
CA PRO A 74 3.13 -1.26 18.98
C PRO A 74 3.66 -0.27 17.93
N CYS A 75 4.28 -0.75 16.86
CA CYS A 75 4.66 0.09 15.73
C CYS A 75 3.45 0.58 14.91
N VAL A 76 2.31 -0.13 14.93
CA VAL A 76 1.09 0.26 14.21
C VAL A 76 0.34 1.30 15.03
N GLU A 77 0.40 2.54 14.58
CA GLU A 77 -0.17 3.69 15.27
C GLU A 77 -1.57 4.08 14.75
N ASN A 78 -1.87 3.71 13.50
CA ASN A 78 -3.12 4.12 12.84
C ASN A 78 -3.74 2.97 12.05
N LEU A 79 -5.02 2.74 12.30
CA LEU A 79 -5.84 1.79 11.57
C LEU A 79 -6.92 2.56 10.79
N ILE A 80 -6.98 2.38 9.47
CA ILE A 80 -7.87 3.12 8.58
C ILE A 80 -8.69 2.12 7.77
N LEU A 81 -10.02 2.25 7.83
CA LEU A 81 -10.94 1.35 7.18
C LEU A 81 -11.52 1.96 5.91
N ILE A 82 -11.71 1.13 4.89
CA ILE A 82 -12.34 1.47 3.62
C ILE A 82 -13.58 0.59 3.43
N GLY A 83 -14.69 1.20 3.04
CA GLY A 83 -15.94 0.49 2.74
C GLY A 83 -16.77 0.12 3.97
N GLY A 84 -16.48 0.68 5.14
CA GLY A 84 -17.21 0.40 6.38
C GLY A 84 -16.85 1.31 7.53
N LYS A 85 -17.38 1.00 8.71
CA LYS A 85 -17.08 1.66 9.98
C LYS A 85 -16.69 0.64 11.03
N ARG A 86 -15.73 0.98 11.88
CA ARG A 86 -15.28 0.14 12.99
C ARG A 86 -14.75 1.04 14.12
N ASP A 87 -15.12 0.72 15.34
CA ASP A 87 -14.70 1.46 16.52
C ASP A 87 -13.16 1.43 16.65
N GLY A 88 -12.58 2.59 16.93
CA GLY A 88 -11.12 2.74 17.02
C GLY A 88 -10.39 2.85 15.68
N TRP A 89 -11.10 2.82 14.57
CA TRP A 89 -10.54 3.00 13.22
C TRP A 89 -10.98 4.32 12.60
N SER A 90 -10.06 4.97 11.90
CA SER A 90 -10.42 6.08 11.00
C SER A 90 -11.21 5.58 9.80
N ASN A 91 -12.18 6.38 9.34
CA ASN A 91 -12.97 6.06 8.15
C ASN A 91 -12.42 6.83 6.94
N PHE A 92 -11.80 6.11 6.01
CA PHE A 92 -11.21 6.73 4.82
C PHE A 92 -12.26 7.48 3.97
N ASP A 93 -13.43 6.87 3.72
CA ASP A 93 -14.43 7.37 2.78
C ASP A 93 -15.14 8.65 3.27
N GLU A 94 -15.09 8.91 4.57
CA GLU A 94 -15.62 10.13 5.18
C GLU A 94 -14.53 11.18 5.40
N GLU A 95 -13.41 10.77 5.99
CA GLU A 95 -12.39 11.70 6.47
C GLU A 95 -11.59 12.36 5.35
N TYR A 96 -11.28 11.67 4.23
CA TYR A 96 -10.51 12.29 3.15
C TYR A 96 -11.20 13.53 2.56
N LYS A 97 -12.52 13.64 2.69
CA LYS A 97 -13.32 14.79 2.20
C LYS A 97 -13.11 16.06 3.02
N LEU A 98 -12.62 15.91 4.26
CA LEU A 98 -12.39 17.00 5.20
C LEU A 98 -11.07 17.73 4.93
N PHE A 99 -10.20 17.15 4.12
CA PHE A 99 -8.87 17.70 3.85
C PHE A 99 -8.82 18.52 2.57
N SER A 100 -7.81 19.40 2.48
CA SER A 100 -7.55 20.20 1.28
C SER A 100 -7.27 19.32 0.07
N ARG A 101 -7.85 19.71 -1.09
CA ARG A 101 -7.57 19.07 -2.38
C ARG A 101 -6.24 19.51 -3.00
N LYS A 102 -5.59 20.53 -2.40
CA LYS A 102 -4.30 21.05 -2.87
C LYS A 102 -3.18 20.39 -2.09
N PHE A 103 -2.22 19.84 -2.80
CA PHE A 103 -0.95 19.39 -2.24
C PHE A 103 0.14 20.37 -2.62
N GLU A 104 0.79 20.93 -1.63
CA GLU A 104 1.92 21.85 -1.83
C GLU A 104 3.22 21.07 -1.69
N ARG A 105 4.02 21.09 -2.76
CA ARG A 105 5.35 20.49 -2.75
C ARG A 105 6.28 21.36 -1.91
N LYS A 106 7.00 20.74 -0.97
CA LYS A 106 8.00 21.38 -0.11
C LYS A 106 9.39 20.83 -0.44
N GLU A 107 10.43 21.42 0.12
CA GLU A 107 11.81 20.95 -0.06
C GLU A 107 12.04 19.52 0.41
N ASP A 108 11.35 19.10 1.47
CA ASP A 108 11.39 17.74 2.02
C ASP A 108 10.44 16.75 1.33
N THR A 109 9.78 17.16 0.26
CA THR A 109 8.93 16.27 -0.55
C THR A 109 9.79 15.17 -1.19
N SER A 110 9.19 13.97 -1.33
CA SER A 110 9.84 12.79 -1.91
C SER A 110 10.56 13.07 -3.24
N CYS A 111 11.69 12.43 -3.44
CA CYS A 111 12.47 12.48 -4.67
C CYS A 111 12.65 11.09 -5.29
N GLY A 112 13.23 11.06 -6.51
CA GLY A 112 13.39 9.83 -7.29
C GLY A 112 14.14 8.69 -6.59
N ASP A 113 15.07 9.03 -5.70
CA ASP A 113 15.89 8.05 -4.97
C ASP A 113 15.25 7.51 -3.70
N ASP A 114 14.17 8.12 -3.22
CA ASP A 114 13.43 7.61 -2.08
C ASP A 114 12.76 6.28 -2.39
N THR A 115 12.67 5.43 -1.37
CA THR A 115 11.85 4.22 -1.45
C THR A 115 10.37 4.61 -1.55
N ALA A 116 9.70 4.14 -2.60
CA ALA A 116 8.27 4.38 -2.85
C ALA A 116 7.40 3.18 -2.46
N LEU A 117 7.93 1.98 -2.69
CA LEU A 117 7.22 0.72 -2.55
C LEU A 117 8.08 -0.33 -1.84
N MET A 118 7.42 -1.19 -1.08
CA MET A 118 7.99 -2.43 -0.59
C MET A 118 7.02 -3.58 -0.82
N PHE A 119 7.52 -4.71 -1.28
CA PHE A 119 6.77 -5.95 -1.38
C PHE A 119 7.37 -7.03 -0.51
N PHE A 120 6.52 -7.81 0.14
CA PHE A 120 6.93 -9.07 0.74
C PHE A 120 6.87 -10.17 -0.32
N THR A 121 8.01 -10.74 -0.64
CA THR A 121 8.15 -11.81 -1.63
C THR A 121 8.35 -13.15 -0.94
N SER A 122 7.83 -14.23 -1.52
CA SER A 122 8.10 -15.59 -1.03
C SER A 122 9.60 -15.87 -1.11
N GLY A 123 10.23 -15.99 0.05
CA GLY A 123 11.62 -16.47 0.12
C GLY A 123 11.69 -17.98 -0.11
N THR A 124 12.83 -18.45 -0.58
CA THR A 124 13.09 -19.90 -0.73
C THR A 124 13.30 -20.62 0.59
N THR A 125 13.51 -19.88 1.68
CA THR A 125 13.84 -20.40 3.01
C THR A 125 13.17 -19.57 4.10
N GLY A 126 11.94 -19.94 4.53
CA GLY A 126 11.30 -19.35 5.71
C GLY A 126 10.45 -18.12 5.42
N ASN A 127 10.56 -17.10 6.26
CA ASN A 127 9.70 -15.90 6.21
C ASN A 127 9.86 -15.05 4.93
N PRO A 128 8.79 -14.37 4.47
CA PRO A 128 8.84 -13.49 3.32
C PRO A 128 9.94 -12.42 3.45
N LYS A 129 10.63 -12.15 2.35
CA LYS A 129 11.66 -11.09 2.29
C LYS A 129 11.06 -9.79 1.77
N MET A 130 11.58 -8.66 2.23
CA MET A 130 11.18 -7.34 1.74
C MET A 130 12.03 -6.92 0.54
N ALA A 131 11.36 -6.61 -0.57
CA ALA A 131 11.96 -6.00 -1.75
C ALA A 131 11.52 -4.53 -1.83
N ALA A 132 12.48 -3.62 -1.77
CA ALA A 132 12.24 -2.18 -1.81
C ALA A 132 12.48 -1.62 -3.23
N HIS A 133 11.62 -0.72 -3.66
CA HIS A 133 11.68 -0.07 -4.96
C HIS A 133 11.63 1.46 -4.80
N LYS A 134 12.52 2.16 -5.51
CA LYS A 134 12.56 3.63 -5.54
C LYS A 134 11.43 4.20 -6.42
N HIS A 135 11.18 5.51 -6.31
CA HIS A 135 10.23 6.18 -7.23
C HIS A 135 10.64 6.06 -8.70
N THR A 136 11.94 6.04 -8.99
CA THR A 136 12.46 5.86 -10.35
C THR A 136 12.19 4.47 -10.94
N TYR A 137 11.80 3.49 -10.13
CA TYR A 137 11.46 2.14 -10.59
C TYR A 137 10.37 2.15 -11.67
N ALA A 138 9.34 2.98 -11.51
CA ALA A 138 8.27 3.12 -12.48
C ALA A 138 8.76 3.53 -13.88
N LEU A 139 9.85 4.29 -13.98
CA LEU A 139 10.43 4.70 -15.25
C LEU A 139 10.97 3.50 -16.06
N GLY A 140 11.51 2.50 -15.37
CA GLY A 140 11.98 1.25 -15.99
C GLY A 140 10.86 0.45 -16.65
N HIS A 141 9.62 0.62 -16.19
CA HIS A 141 8.45 -0.06 -16.74
C HIS A 141 7.90 0.55 -18.03
N PHE A 142 8.38 1.69 -18.47
CA PHE A 142 8.00 2.22 -19.81
C PHE A 142 8.32 1.24 -20.93
N VAL A 143 9.43 0.52 -20.84
CA VAL A 143 9.83 -0.49 -21.83
C VAL A 143 8.85 -1.65 -21.82
N THR A 144 8.52 -2.18 -20.64
CA THR A 144 7.56 -3.29 -20.48
C THR A 144 6.14 -2.86 -20.86
N ALA A 145 5.71 -1.68 -20.48
CA ALA A 145 4.40 -1.14 -20.86
C ALA A 145 4.27 -1.05 -22.40
N LYS A 146 5.29 -0.53 -23.07
CA LYS A 146 5.26 -0.34 -24.52
C LYS A 146 5.39 -1.64 -25.31
N TYR A 147 6.35 -2.51 -24.95
CA TYR A 147 6.74 -3.63 -25.79
C TYR A 147 6.23 -4.99 -25.33
N TRP A 148 5.85 -5.11 -24.05
CA TRP A 148 5.29 -6.35 -23.51
C TRP A 148 3.78 -6.27 -23.34
N HIS A 149 3.30 -5.21 -22.69
CA HIS A 149 1.87 -4.98 -22.50
C HIS A 149 1.20 -4.31 -23.69
N CYS A 150 1.97 -3.82 -24.65
CA CYS A 150 1.48 -3.13 -25.84
C CYS A 150 0.51 -1.99 -25.50
N CYS A 151 0.80 -1.26 -24.41
CA CYS A 151 -0.01 -0.13 -24.00
C CYS A 151 0.11 1.00 -25.03
N GLU A 152 -1.04 1.40 -25.56
CA GLU A 152 -1.15 2.53 -26.48
C GLU A 152 -1.59 3.78 -25.75
N ARG A 153 -1.22 4.94 -26.29
CA ARG A 153 -1.72 6.22 -25.79
C ARG A 153 -3.24 6.24 -25.93
N ASP A 154 -3.93 6.65 -24.85
CA ASP A 154 -5.38 6.72 -24.77
C ASP A 154 -6.11 5.36 -24.88
N GLY A 155 -5.36 4.25 -24.89
CA GLY A 155 -5.89 2.89 -24.85
C GLY A 155 -6.30 2.44 -23.43
N LEU A 156 -7.12 1.40 -23.36
CA LEU A 156 -7.46 0.74 -22.10
C LEU A 156 -6.61 -0.50 -21.92
N HIS A 157 -6.00 -0.63 -20.75
CA HIS A 157 -5.25 -1.81 -20.34
C HIS A 157 -5.92 -2.47 -19.14
N LEU A 158 -6.21 -3.77 -19.24
CA LEU A 158 -6.76 -4.56 -18.15
C LEU A 158 -5.70 -5.51 -17.59
N THR A 159 -5.39 -5.34 -16.31
CA THR A 159 -4.59 -6.32 -15.56
C THR A 159 -5.48 -7.12 -14.62
N ILE A 160 -5.53 -8.44 -14.83
CA ILE A 160 -6.22 -9.35 -13.92
C ILE A 160 -5.25 -9.70 -12.79
N SER A 161 -5.35 -8.97 -11.68
CA SER A 161 -4.54 -9.18 -10.49
C SER A 161 -5.23 -8.61 -9.24
N ASP A 162 -4.82 -9.06 -8.06
CA ASP A 162 -5.16 -8.44 -6.78
C ASP A 162 -4.17 -7.32 -6.47
N THR A 163 -4.62 -6.22 -5.85
CA THR A 163 -3.78 -5.07 -5.52
C THR A 163 -2.65 -5.38 -4.53
N GLY A 164 -2.71 -6.50 -3.85
CA GLY A 164 -1.63 -6.99 -2.99
C GLY A 164 -0.43 -7.60 -3.74
N TRP A 165 -0.52 -7.74 -5.06
CA TRP A 165 0.54 -8.33 -5.88
C TRP A 165 1.22 -7.26 -6.75
N GLY A 166 2.55 -7.38 -6.91
CA GLY A 166 3.33 -6.46 -7.76
C GLY A 166 2.78 -6.34 -9.18
N LYS A 167 2.26 -7.43 -9.75
CA LYS A 167 1.64 -7.44 -11.08
C LYS A 167 0.50 -6.40 -11.27
N SER A 168 -0.19 -6.01 -10.21
CA SER A 168 -1.27 -5.03 -10.32
C SER A 168 -0.77 -3.60 -10.52
N LEU A 169 0.51 -3.35 -10.24
CA LEU A 169 1.12 -2.02 -10.28
C LEU A 169 1.99 -1.78 -11.52
N TRP A 170 2.32 -2.84 -12.24
CA TRP A 170 3.26 -2.81 -13.39
C TRP A 170 2.67 -3.44 -14.63
#